data_c99d7e37a54e272a067bbcd892383538
#
_entry.id   c99d7e37a54e272a067bbcd892383538
#
_cell.length_a   1.000
_cell.length_b   1.000
_cell.length_c   1.000
_cell.angle_alpha   90.00
_cell.angle_beta   90.00
_cell.angle_gamma   90.00
#
_symmetry.space_group_name_H-M   'P 1'
#
loop_
_entity.id
_entity.type
_entity.pdbx_description
1 polymer ?
#
loop_
_entity_poly.entity_id
_entity_poly.type
_entity_poly.pdbx_seq_one_letter_code
_entity_poly.pdbx_strand_id
1 'polypeptide(L)'
;ADRYDNAPAMQVAHECHTLNMLDPAALRDLIARVRPHLVVPEIEAIHTQTLVDLEQNHGLQVIPTARAARLTMDREGIRRLAAETLGLPTSPYRFVDDEAGYHAALPAVGIPCVIKPLMSSSGKGQSTVRSEADIDAAWHKAQTGGRAGMGRCIVEGFIDFDYEITLLTVRHRDGTSFCAPVGHLQIDGDYRESWMPQPMSETAWAKAQDIARTITDNLGGFGLFGVELFVKGDAVWFSEVSPRPHDTGLVTLISQELSEFALHARAILGLPIPEIRDYGPSASVAILAKGTGVPEFSGVAEALAETGTALRLFGKPYVEGSRRVAVALAR
;
A
#
# COMPACT_ATOMS: atom_id res chain seq x y z
N ALA A 1 -9.66 -4.75 -15.61
CA ALA A 1 -10.82 -5.31 -14.89
C ALA A 1 -11.05 -4.58 -13.58
N ASP A 2 -12.30 -4.40 -13.18
CA ASP A 2 -12.69 -3.80 -11.90
C ASP A 2 -14.08 -4.33 -11.48
N ARG A 3 -14.47 -4.09 -10.22
CA ARG A 3 -15.77 -4.49 -9.68
C ARG A 3 -16.94 -3.63 -10.17
N TYR A 4 -16.69 -2.45 -10.73
CA TYR A 4 -17.70 -1.52 -11.25
C TYR A 4 -17.30 -1.06 -12.65
N ASP A 5 -18.33 -0.74 -13.42
CA ASP A 5 -18.17 -0.27 -14.80
C ASP A 5 -17.56 1.13 -14.87
N ASN A 6 -16.94 1.45 -16.01
CA ASN A 6 -16.31 2.75 -16.29
C ASN A 6 -15.30 3.18 -15.23
N ALA A 7 -14.57 2.22 -14.61
CA ALA A 7 -13.47 2.53 -13.72
C ALA A 7 -12.38 3.34 -14.46
N PRO A 8 -11.59 4.18 -13.77
CA PRO A 8 -10.61 5.07 -14.41
C PRO A 8 -9.71 4.40 -15.44
N ALA A 9 -9.14 3.25 -15.14
CA ALA A 9 -8.27 2.53 -16.07
C ALA A 9 -9.04 1.94 -17.27
N MET A 10 -10.33 1.65 -17.13
CA MET A 10 -11.17 1.16 -18.23
C MET A 10 -11.35 2.21 -19.31
N GLN A 11 -11.32 3.51 -18.97
CA GLN A 11 -11.53 4.61 -19.91
C GLN A 11 -10.41 4.73 -20.96
N VAL A 12 -9.26 4.09 -20.71
CA VAL A 12 -8.09 4.08 -21.61
C VAL A 12 -7.64 2.66 -22.00
N ALA A 13 -8.32 1.64 -21.52
CA ALA A 13 -8.01 0.25 -21.84
C ALA A 13 -8.56 -0.15 -23.23
N HIS A 14 -7.92 -1.12 -23.90
CA HIS A 14 -8.42 -1.69 -25.15
C HIS A 14 -9.67 -2.54 -24.93
N GLU A 15 -9.72 -3.24 -23.80
CA GLU A 15 -10.85 -4.05 -23.38
C GLU A 15 -11.14 -3.86 -21.90
N CYS A 16 -12.43 -3.94 -21.51
CA CYS A 16 -12.89 -3.72 -20.16
C CYS A 16 -13.74 -4.90 -19.69
N HIS A 17 -13.57 -5.27 -18.42
CA HIS A 17 -14.33 -6.36 -17.81
C HIS A 17 -14.76 -5.97 -16.40
N THR A 18 -16.07 -6.03 -16.14
CA THR A 18 -16.64 -5.81 -14.80
C THR A 18 -16.94 -7.16 -14.18
N LEU A 19 -16.33 -7.44 -13.02
CA LEU A 19 -16.56 -8.69 -12.29
C LEU A 19 -16.23 -8.54 -10.81
N ASN A 20 -16.75 -9.44 -9.99
CA ASN A 20 -16.28 -9.61 -8.63
C ASN A 20 -14.93 -10.37 -8.65
N MET A 21 -13.81 -9.67 -8.51
CA MET A 21 -12.48 -10.28 -8.53
C MET A 21 -12.19 -11.17 -7.31
N LEU A 22 -13.04 -11.14 -6.27
CA LEU A 22 -12.96 -12.07 -5.13
C LEU A 22 -13.63 -13.42 -5.44
N ASP A 23 -14.41 -13.51 -6.52
CA ASP A 23 -14.99 -14.78 -6.98
C ASP A 23 -13.92 -15.57 -7.76
N PRO A 24 -13.49 -16.74 -7.26
CA PRO A 24 -12.44 -17.53 -7.89
C PRO A 24 -12.84 -18.06 -9.27
N ALA A 25 -14.11 -18.37 -9.50
CA ALA A 25 -14.59 -18.87 -10.78
C ALA A 25 -14.61 -17.75 -11.83
N ALA A 26 -15.19 -16.61 -11.50
CA ALA A 26 -15.23 -15.44 -12.39
C ALA A 26 -13.83 -14.96 -12.79
N LEU A 27 -12.88 -14.92 -11.84
CA LEU A 27 -11.51 -14.54 -12.10
C LEU A 27 -10.80 -15.56 -13.02
N ARG A 28 -10.97 -16.86 -12.77
CA ARG A 28 -10.38 -17.93 -13.59
C ARG A 28 -10.94 -17.91 -15.02
N ASP A 29 -12.25 -17.76 -15.17
CA ASP A 29 -12.90 -17.70 -16.48
C ASP A 29 -12.46 -16.47 -17.29
N LEU A 30 -12.31 -15.32 -16.64
CA LEU A 30 -11.78 -14.12 -17.31
C LEU A 30 -10.35 -14.36 -17.81
N ILE A 31 -9.47 -14.86 -16.96
CA ILE A 31 -8.07 -15.13 -17.34
C ILE A 31 -7.98 -16.15 -18.47
N ALA A 32 -8.78 -17.22 -18.40
CA ALA A 32 -8.84 -18.25 -19.45
C ALA A 32 -9.33 -17.71 -20.81
N ARG A 33 -10.30 -16.78 -20.79
CA ARG A 33 -10.85 -16.15 -22.00
C ARG A 33 -9.90 -15.13 -22.60
N VAL A 34 -9.33 -14.24 -21.78
CA VAL A 34 -8.44 -13.16 -22.23
C VAL A 34 -7.04 -13.67 -22.56
N ARG A 35 -6.56 -14.69 -21.86
CA ARG A 35 -5.21 -15.26 -21.99
C ARG A 35 -4.11 -14.18 -21.92
N PRO A 36 -4.07 -13.37 -20.85
CA PRO A 36 -3.11 -12.29 -20.75
C PRO A 36 -1.68 -12.83 -20.62
N HIS A 37 -0.69 -12.10 -21.12
CA HIS A 37 0.72 -12.39 -20.89
C HIS A 37 1.11 -12.13 -19.43
N LEU A 38 0.54 -11.08 -18.83
CA LEU A 38 0.82 -10.65 -17.46
C LEU A 38 -0.50 -10.36 -16.75
N VAL A 39 -0.60 -10.73 -15.49
CA VAL A 39 -1.64 -10.24 -14.56
C VAL A 39 -0.96 -9.34 -13.53
N VAL A 40 -1.40 -8.09 -13.46
CA VAL A 40 -0.83 -7.06 -12.58
C VAL A 40 -1.89 -6.64 -11.57
N PRO A 41 -1.91 -7.22 -10.36
CA PRO A 41 -2.83 -6.83 -9.30
C PRO A 41 -2.49 -5.41 -8.80
N GLU A 42 -3.50 -4.54 -8.76
CA GLU A 42 -3.36 -3.15 -8.27
C GLU A 42 -4.21 -2.89 -7.01
N ILE A 43 -4.97 -3.90 -6.58
CA ILE A 43 -5.81 -3.81 -5.38
C ILE A 43 -5.74 -5.10 -4.57
N GLU A 44 -6.08 -4.99 -3.28
CA GLU A 44 -6.14 -6.15 -2.37
C GLU A 44 -7.41 -6.99 -2.55
N ALA A 45 -8.47 -6.45 -3.18
CA ALA A 45 -9.75 -7.13 -3.35
C ALA A 45 -9.75 -8.07 -4.57
N ILE A 46 -8.82 -9.03 -4.60
CA ILE A 46 -8.69 -10.06 -5.62
C ILE A 46 -8.48 -11.44 -4.97
N HIS A 47 -8.99 -12.50 -5.59
CA HIS A 47 -8.81 -13.87 -5.08
C HIS A 47 -7.39 -14.38 -5.35
N THR A 48 -6.46 -14.08 -4.44
CA THR A 48 -5.03 -14.36 -4.60
C THR A 48 -4.70 -15.84 -4.68
N GLN A 49 -5.48 -16.73 -4.06
CA GLN A 49 -5.26 -18.17 -4.19
C GLN A 49 -5.46 -18.65 -5.63
N THR A 50 -6.43 -18.10 -6.36
CA THR A 50 -6.59 -18.39 -7.79
C THR A 50 -5.37 -17.96 -8.60
N LEU A 51 -4.77 -16.80 -8.29
CA LEU A 51 -3.55 -16.35 -8.95
C LEU A 51 -2.37 -17.28 -8.66
N VAL A 52 -2.22 -17.73 -7.40
CA VAL A 52 -1.18 -18.72 -7.02
C VAL A 52 -1.34 -20.03 -7.79
N ASP A 53 -2.58 -20.56 -7.85
CA ASP A 53 -2.85 -21.81 -8.59
C ASP A 53 -2.52 -21.68 -10.08
N LEU A 54 -2.90 -20.54 -10.69
CA LEU A 54 -2.67 -20.30 -12.11
C LEU A 54 -1.17 -20.05 -12.42
N GLU A 55 -0.46 -19.37 -11.53
CA GLU A 55 0.99 -19.16 -11.67
C GLU A 55 1.74 -20.48 -11.57
N GLN A 56 1.45 -21.31 -10.55
CA GLN A 56 2.15 -22.55 -10.28
C GLN A 56 1.84 -23.68 -11.27
N ASN A 57 0.58 -23.79 -11.69
CA ASN A 57 0.10 -24.95 -12.46
C ASN A 57 -0.17 -24.66 -13.94
N HIS A 58 -0.29 -23.38 -14.32
CA HIS A 58 -0.68 -22.99 -15.68
C HIS A 58 0.27 -21.96 -16.33
N GLY A 59 1.39 -21.63 -15.67
CA GLY A 59 2.41 -20.74 -16.22
C GLY A 59 1.97 -19.27 -16.36
N LEU A 60 0.91 -18.85 -15.64
CA LEU A 60 0.49 -17.46 -15.62
C LEU A 60 1.60 -16.62 -14.98
N GLN A 61 1.94 -15.49 -15.57
CA GLN A 61 2.85 -14.53 -14.96
C GLN A 61 2.04 -13.50 -14.17
N VAL A 62 2.20 -13.51 -12.84
CA VAL A 62 1.59 -12.52 -11.93
C VAL A 62 2.67 -11.56 -11.42
N ILE A 63 2.40 -10.27 -11.39
CA ILE A 63 3.35 -9.23 -11.04
C ILE A 63 3.09 -8.72 -9.61
N PRO A 64 4.14 -8.60 -8.78
CA PRO A 64 5.50 -9.11 -8.99
C PRO A 64 5.57 -10.63 -8.93
N THR A 65 4.77 -11.28 -8.08
CA THR A 65 4.44 -12.71 -8.01
C THR A 65 3.09 -12.92 -7.35
N ALA A 66 2.39 -14.02 -7.64
CA ALA A 66 1.15 -14.36 -6.95
C ALA A 66 1.37 -14.58 -5.44
N ARG A 67 2.56 -15.10 -5.06
CA ARG A 67 2.98 -15.24 -3.66
C ARG A 67 3.09 -13.87 -2.97
N ALA A 68 3.70 -12.87 -3.61
CA ALA A 68 3.79 -11.53 -3.06
C ALA A 68 2.40 -10.93 -2.84
N ALA A 69 1.52 -10.97 -3.85
CA ALA A 69 0.16 -10.49 -3.74
C ALA A 69 -0.61 -11.17 -2.59
N ARG A 70 -0.45 -12.49 -2.40
CA ARG A 70 -1.11 -13.23 -1.32
C ARG A 70 -0.57 -12.87 0.07
N LEU A 71 0.77 -12.83 0.22
CA LEU A 71 1.38 -12.56 1.52
C LEU A 71 1.11 -11.15 2.02
N THR A 72 1.11 -10.16 1.14
CA THR A 72 0.86 -8.76 1.54
C THR A 72 -0.61 -8.49 1.85
N MET A 73 -1.53 -9.32 1.37
CA MET A 73 -2.93 -9.31 1.82
C MET A 73 -3.14 -10.03 3.15
N ASP A 74 -2.27 -10.93 3.52
CA ASP A 74 -2.28 -11.64 4.80
C ASP A 74 -1.36 -10.93 5.79
N ARG A 75 -1.95 -10.07 6.63
CA ARG A 75 -1.22 -9.32 7.65
C ARG A 75 -0.43 -10.21 8.60
N GLU A 76 -0.92 -11.42 8.92
CA GLU A 76 -0.17 -12.39 9.71
C GLU A 76 1.02 -12.95 8.91
N GLY A 77 0.78 -13.36 7.67
CA GLY A 77 1.81 -13.94 6.81
C GLY A 77 2.96 -12.98 6.59
N ILE A 78 2.69 -11.72 6.24
CA ILE A 78 3.76 -10.74 5.99
C ILE A 78 4.49 -10.34 7.28
N ARG A 79 3.78 -10.21 8.43
CA ARG A 79 4.39 -9.89 9.71
C ARG A 79 5.32 -11.00 10.19
N ARG A 80 4.89 -12.27 10.11
CA ARG A 80 5.74 -13.42 10.45
C ARG A 80 6.93 -13.56 9.51
N LEU A 81 6.72 -13.34 8.22
CA LEU A 81 7.82 -13.32 7.25
C LEU A 81 8.88 -12.29 7.65
N ALA A 82 8.46 -11.04 7.90
CA ALA A 82 9.38 -9.96 8.24
C ALA A 82 10.10 -10.21 9.57
N ALA A 83 9.36 -10.50 10.64
CA ALA A 83 9.91 -10.59 11.99
C ALA A 83 10.59 -11.94 12.29
N GLU A 84 9.93 -13.06 11.94
CA GLU A 84 10.34 -14.39 12.39
C GLU A 84 11.26 -15.08 11.37
N THR A 85 11.03 -14.89 10.07
CA THR A 85 11.82 -15.53 9.02
C THR A 85 13.03 -14.70 8.61
N LEU A 86 12.82 -13.38 8.40
CA LEU A 86 13.85 -12.48 7.91
C LEU A 86 14.58 -11.72 9.03
N GLY A 87 14.06 -11.77 10.26
CA GLY A 87 14.68 -11.10 11.41
C GLY A 87 14.68 -9.56 11.30
N LEU A 88 13.77 -8.99 10.52
CA LEU A 88 13.68 -7.54 10.36
C LEU A 88 13.17 -6.88 11.65
N PRO A 89 13.66 -5.68 11.99
CA PRO A 89 13.08 -4.91 13.08
C PRO A 89 11.61 -4.61 12.80
N THR A 90 10.72 -4.98 13.71
CA THR A 90 9.28 -4.69 13.67
C THR A 90 8.80 -4.24 15.04
N SER A 91 7.57 -3.69 15.13
CA SER A 91 6.93 -3.53 16.45
C SER A 91 6.77 -4.89 17.14
N PRO A 92 6.85 -4.99 18.48
CA PRO A 92 6.41 -6.17 19.21
C PRO A 92 4.94 -6.48 18.87
N TYR A 93 4.58 -7.73 18.69
CA TYR A 93 3.20 -8.07 18.31
C TYR A 93 2.73 -9.40 18.89
N ARG A 94 1.39 -9.56 18.91
CA ARG A 94 0.70 -10.84 19.19
C ARG A 94 -0.52 -10.96 18.26
N PHE A 95 -0.75 -12.17 17.77
CA PHE A 95 -2.02 -12.50 17.10
C PHE A 95 -2.97 -13.05 18.16
N VAL A 96 -4.23 -12.65 18.08
CA VAL A 96 -5.27 -13.00 19.04
C VAL A 96 -6.53 -13.43 18.30
N ASP A 97 -7.17 -14.46 18.81
CA ASP A 97 -8.36 -15.07 18.19
C ASP A 97 -9.66 -14.63 18.88
N ASP A 98 -9.55 -14.22 20.13
CA ASP A 98 -10.67 -13.84 20.99
C ASP A 98 -10.27 -12.75 22.00
N GLU A 99 -11.26 -12.29 22.77
CA GLU A 99 -11.09 -11.22 23.75
C GLU A 99 -10.17 -11.64 24.91
N ALA A 100 -10.24 -12.90 25.34
CA ALA A 100 -9.36 -13.41 26.39
C ALA A 100 -7.89 -13.41 25.93
N GLY A 101 -7.63 -13.85 24.72
CA GLY A 101 -6.32 -13.76 24.07
C GLY A 101 -5.84 -12.32 23.90
N TYR A 102 -6.75 -11.39 23.58
CA TYR A 102 -6.44 -9.97 23.50
C TYR A 102 -5.96 -9.41 24.84
N HIS A 103 -6.72 -9.62 25.91
CA HIS A 103 -6.31 -9.19 27.26
C HIS A 103 -4.99 -9.84 27.70
N ALA A 104 -4.77 -11.12 27.38
CA ALA A 104 -3.53 -11.82 27.68
C ALA A 104 -2.31 -11.29 26.87
N ALA A 105 -2.54 -10.69 25.72
CA ALA A 105 -1.48 -10.13 24.86
C ALA A 105 -0.95 -8.77 25.38
N LEU A 106 -1.80 -7.97 26.03
CA LEU A 106 -1.48 -6.60 26.43
C LEU A 106 -0.22 -6.49 27.33
N PRO A 107 -0.02 -7.35 28.36
CA PRO A 107 1.21 -7.29 29.17
C PRO A 107 2.49 -7.56 28.38
N ALA A 108 2.42 -8.37 27.33
CA ALA A 108 3.57 -8.71 26.49
C ALA A 108 3.89 -7.67 25.42
N VAL A 109 2.87 -6.95 24.95
CA VAL A 109 3.00 -5.92 23.91
C VAL A 109 3.22 -4.54 24.53
N GLY A 110 2.63 -4.29 25.71
CA GLY A 110 2.66 -3.01 26.41
C GLY A 110 1.57 -2.03 25.93
N ILE A 111 1.37 -0.97 26.72
CA ILE A 111 0.51 0.18 26.39
C ILE A 111 1.44 1.42 26.33
N PRO A 112 1.36 2.26 25.27
CA PRO A 112 0.37 2.22 24.20
C PRO A 112 0.59 1.09 23.19
N CYS A 113 -0.50 0.61 22.57
CA CYS A 113 -0.48 -0.38 21.50
C CYS A 113 -1.58 -0.11 20.47
N VAL A 114 -1.53 -0.81 19.36
CA VAL A 114 -2.52 -0.71 18.28
C VAL A 114 -3.13 -2.07 18.03
N ILE A 115 -4.46 -2.16 18.01
CA ILE A 115 -5.18 -3.36 17.58
C ILE A 115 -5.72 -3.17 16.17
N LYS A 116 -5.53 -4.19 15.31
CA LYS A 116 -5.96 -4.18 13.90
C LYS A 116 -6.59 -5.53 13.54
N PRO A 117 -7.77 -5.56 12.88
CA PRO A 117 -8.27 -6.78 12.26
C PRO A 117 -7.28 -7.28 11.20
N LEU A 118 -7.10 -8.61 11.06
CA LEU A 118 -6.19 -9.18 10.05
C LEU A 118 -6.65 -8.87 8.62
N MET A 119 -7.95 -8.94 8.39
CA MET A 119 -8.57 -8.71 7.06
C MET A 119 -9.15 -7.30 6.95
N SER A 120 -8.28 -6.29 7.06
CA SER A 120 -8.68 -4.88 6.91
C SER A 120 -7.62 -4.07 6.17
N SER A 121 -8.07 -3.02 5.46
CA SER A 121 -7.21 -2.05 4.77
C SER A 121 -7.65 -0.62 5.12
N SER A 122 -6.78 0.36 4.88
CA SER A 122 -7.08 1.78 5.11
C SER A 122 -7.55 2.06 6.55
N GLY A 123 -6.93 1.45 7.56
CA GLY A 123 -7.20 1.72 8.97
C GLY A 123 -8.58 1.28 9.49
N LYS A 124 -9.40 0.58 8.69
CA LYS A 124 -10.74 0.16 9.10
C LYS A 124 -10.68 -0.85 10.26
N GLY A 125 -11.38 -0.53 11.36
CA GLY A 125 -11.38 -1.32 12.58
C GLY A 125 -10.11 -1.16 13.44
N GLN A 126 -9.13 -0.39 13.00
CA GLN A 126 -7.92 -0.10 13.78
C GLN A 126 -8.24 0.85 14.94
N SER A 127 -7.60 0.60 16.08
CA SER A 127 -7.65 1.48 17.26
C SER A 127 -6.31 1.51 17.97
N THR A 128 -5.97 2.69 18.50
CA THR A 128 -4.84 2.86 19.41
C THR A 128 -5.36 2.78 20.85
N VAL A 129 -4.78 1.89 21.64
CA VAL A 129 -5.00 1.75 23.08
C VAL A 129 -3.92 2.58 23.78
N ARG A 130 -4.30 3.68 24.40
CA ARG A 130 -3.37 4.60 25.09
C ARG A 130 -3.38 4.42 26.59
N SER A 131 -4.47 3.85 27.11
CA SER A 131 -4.69 3.58 28.53
C SER A 131 -5.56 2.35 28.71
N GLU A 132 -5.67 1.85 29.94
CA GLU A 132 -6.56 0.73 30.28
C GLU A 132 -8.03 1.01 29.94
N ALA A 133 -8.46 2.28 30.00
CA ALA A 133 -9.83 2.67 29.68
C ALA A 133 -10.20 2.49 28.19
N ASP A 134 -9.21 2.37 27.30
CA ASP A 134 -9.43 2.22 25.85
C ASP A 134 -9.58 0.73 25.44
N ILE A 135 -9.22 -0.22 26.30
CA ILE A 135 -9.04 -1.64 25.95
C ILE A 135 -10.31 -2.23 25.34
N ASP A 136 -11.43 -2.19 26.06
CA ASP A 136 -12.67 -2.84 25.64
C ASP A 136 -13.28 -2.18 24.40
N ALA A 137 -13.22 -0.83 24.34
CA ALA A 137 -13.69 -0.08 23.19
C ALA A 137 -12.87 -0.38 21.92
N ALA A 138 -11.55 -0.55 22.06
CA ALA A 138 -10.65 -0.89 20.95
C ALA A 138 -10.92 -2.30 20.42
N TRP A 139 -11.14 -3.29 21.30
CA TRP A 139 -11.55 -4.64 20.92
C TRP A 139 -12.88 -4.63 20.17
N HIS A 140 -13.90 -3.99 20.73
CA HIS A 140 -15.22 -3.90 20.09
C HIS A 140 -15.14 -3.27 18.68
N LYS A 141 -14.39 -2.17 18.53
CA LYS A 141 -14.18 -1.54 17.23
C LYS A 141 -13.46 -2.45 16.24
N ALA A 142 -12.45 -3.22 16.70
CA ALA A 142 -11.74 -4.17 15.85
C ALA A 142 -12.66 -5.29 15.33
N GLN A 143 -13.62 -5.74 16.15
CA GLN A 143 -14.57 -6.79 15.79
C GLN A 143 -15.70 -6.29 14.88
N THR A 144 -16.07 -5.03 14.95
CA THR A 144 -17.20 -4.46 14.18
C THR A 144 -16.76 -3.69 12.92
N GLY A 145 -15.52 -3.22 12.87
CA GLY A 145 -15.00 -2.35 11.80
C GLY A 145 -14.30 -3.08 10.64
N GLY A 146 -14.05 -4.38 10.75
CA GLY A 146 -13.40 -5.19 9.71
C GLY A 146 -14.34 -5.60 8.57
N ARG A 147 -13.79 -5.86 7.37
CA ARG A 147 -14.58 -6.34 6.22
C ARG A 147 -15.08 -7.77 6.38
N ALA A 148 -14.45 -8.57 7.23
CA ALA A 148 -14.73 -10.00 7.41
C ALA A 148 -15.60 -10.30 8.67
N GLY A 149 -16.10 -9.28 9.38
CA GLY A 149 -16.81 -9.47 10.64
C GLY A 149 -15.88 -9.83 11.81
N MET A 150 -16.42 -10.44 12.86
CA MET A 150 -15.64 -10.89 14.03
C MET A 150 -14.56 -11.89 13.62
N GLY A 151 -13.32 -11.66 14.05
CA GLY A 151 -12.20 -12.52 13.66
C GLY A 151 -10.89 -12.16 14.35
N ARG A 152 -9.85 -12.84 13.91
CA ARG A 152 -8.49 -12.66 14.41
C ARG A 152 -8.01 -11.21 14.26
N CYS A 153 -7.25 -10.76 15.24
CA CYS A 153 -6.62 -9.46 15.26
C CYS A 153 -5.11 -9.60 15.49
N ILE A 154 -4.37 -8.57 15.13
CA ILE A 154 -3.01 -8.33 15.59
C ILE A 154 -3.02 -7.20 16.63
N VAL A 155 -2.30 -7.39 17.72
CA VAL A 155 -2.00 -6.36 18.72
C VAL A 155 -0.52 -6.02 18.57
N GLU A 156 -0.21 -4.78 18.27
CA GLU A 156 1.15 -4.30 17.99
C GLU A 156 1.54 -3.22 19.00
N GLY A 157 2.74 -3.32 19.57
CA GLY A 157 3.32 -2.26 20.39
C GLY A 157 3.44 -0.96 19.58
N PHE A 158 3.09 0.13 20.19
CA PHE A 158 3.22 1.45 19.55
C PHE A 158 4.71 1.81 19.40
N ILE A 159 5.11 2.14 18.18
CA ILE A 159 6.44 2.72 17.91
C ILE A 159 6.29 4.24 18.06
N ASP A 160 7.01 4.80 19.00
CA ASP A 160 7.14 6.26 19.16
C ASP A 160 8.16 6.77 18.14
N PHE A 161 7.71 6.92 16.89
CA PHE A 161 8.55 7.34 15.76
C PHE A 161 8.55 8.86 15.57
N ASP A 162 9.63 9.38 14.97
CA ASP A 162 9.72 10.79 14.60
C ASP A 162 8.93 11.06 13.32
N TYR A 163 9.00 10.12 12.35
CA TYR A 163 8.24 10.17 11.10
C TYR A 163 8.11 8.78 10.48
N GLU A 164 7.14 8.65 9.59
CA GLU A 164 6.91 7.49 8.75
C GLU A 164 7.32 7.78 7.31
N ILE A 165 7.90 6.80 6.63
CA ILE A 165 8.22 6.90 5.21
C ILE A 165 7.64 5.73 4.43
N THR A 166 7.36 5.98 3.16
CA THR A 166 7.28 4.94 2.14
C THR A 166 8.56 4.95 1.32
N LEU A 167 9.27 3.82 1.30
CA LEU A 167 10.42 3.62 0.41
C LEU A 167 9.97 2.85 -0.83
N LEU A 168 9.79 3.59 -1.94
CA LEU A 168 9.47 3.00 -3.23
C LEU A 168 10.68 2.23 -3.74
N THR A 169 10.56 0.91 -3.77
CA THR A 169 11.61 -0.04 -4.07
C THR A 169 11.29 -0.73 -5.39
N VAL A 170 12.16 -0.58 -6.38
CA VAL A 170 11.96 -1.10 -7.73
C VAL A 170 12.87 -2.28 -7.96
N ARG A 171 12.32 -3.49 -8.06
CA ARG A 171 13.05 -4.67 -8.49
C ARG A 171 12.96 -4.84 -10.00
N HIS A 172 14.08 -4.84 -10.68
CA HIS A 172 14.16 -4.94 -12.13
C HIS A 172 15.31 -5.86 -12.56
N ARG A 173 15.41 -6.12 -13.85
CA ARG A 173 16.38 -7.10 -14.41
C ARG A 173 17.83 -6.84 -14.03
N ASP A 174 18.21 -5.57 -13.79
CA ASP A 174 19.59 -5.18 -13.51
C ASP A 174 19.85 -5.01 -12.00
N GLY A 175 18.86 -5.29 -11.13
CA GLY A 175 18.98 -5.22 -9.68
C GLY A 175 17.79 -4.57 -8.97
N THR A 176 18.09 -3.84 -7.89
CA THR A 176 17.09 -3.11 -7.09
C THR A 176 17.49 -1.65 -6.99
N SER A 177 16.58 -0.76 -7.40
CA SER A 177 16.71 0.69 -7.28
C SER A 177 15.72 1.24 -6.27
N PHE A 178 16.07 2.36 -5.63
CA PHE A 178 15.22 3.04 -4.65
C PHE A 178 14.92 4.46 -5.13
N CYS A 179 13.68 4.91 -4.99
CA CYS A 179 13.37 6.33 -5.04
C CYS A 179 13.89 7.01 -3.77
N ALA A 180 14.00 8.33 -3.79
CA ALA A 180 14.21 9.09 -2.56
C ALA A 180 13.07 8.82 -1.57
N PRO A 181 13.32 8.89 -0.25
CA PRO A 181 12.32 8.54 0.75
C PRO A 181 11.11 9.48 0.69
N VAL A 182 9.93 8.91 0.70
CA VAL A 182 8.66 9.65 0.68
C VAL A 182 8.14 9.76 2.11
N GLY A 183 8.16 10.98 2.67
CA GLY A 183 7.44 11.30 3.89
C GLY A 183 5.94 11.47 3.60
N HIS A 184 5.09 11.10 4.55
CA HIS A 184 3.64 11.22 4.32
C HIS A 184 2.87 11.46 5.62
N LEU A 185 1.67 11.98 5.45
CA LEU A 185 0.66 12.14 6.49
C LEU A 185 -0.54 11.27 6.17
N GLN A 186 -0.90 10.41 7.11
CA GLN A 186 -2.14 9.65 7.09
C GLN A 186 -3.10 10.20 8.18
N ILE A 187 -4.39 10.24 7.88
CA ILE A 187 -5.44 10.55 8.84
C ILE A 187 -6.40 9.37 8.84
N ASP A 188 -6.60 8.78 10.02
CA ASP A 188 -7.40 7.55 10.18
C ASP A 188 -6.97 6.39 9.28
N GLY A 189 -5.66 6.29 9.00
CA GLY A 189 -5.09 5.27 8.10
C GLY A 189 -5.35 5.51 6.61
N ASP A 190 -5.81 6.72 6.24
CA ASP A 190 -6.01 7.11 4.85
C ASP A 190 -5.01 8.19 4.44
N TYR A 191 -4.33 8.01 3.32
CA TYR A 191 -3.35 8.94 2.77
C TYR A 191 -3.96 10.33 2.55
N ARG A 192 -3.26 11.37 2.99
CA ARG A 192 -3.63 12.78 2.79
C ARG A 192 -2.60 13.57 2.04
N GLU A 193 -1.36 13.49 2.46
CA GLU A 193 -0.27 14.29 1.92
C GLU A 193 0.99 13.42 1.82
N SER A 194 1.84 13.71 0.86
CA SER A 194 3.20 13.19 0.82
C SER A 194 4.17 14.25 0.28
N TRP A 195 5.43 14.11 0.66
CA TRP A 195 6.52 14.96 0.18
C TRP A 195 7.77 14.12 -0.07
N MET A 196 8.64 14.64 -0.93
CA MET A 196 9.85 13.96 -1.35
C MET A 196 10.93 14.99 -1.69
N PRO A 197 12.20 14.80 -1.21
CA PRO A 197 12.61 13.74 -0.29
C PRO A 197 12.23 14.03 1.17
N GLN A 198 11.96 13.00 1.97
CA GLN A 198 11.96 13.11 3.42
C GLN A 198 13.42 13.15 3.90
N PRO A 199 13.85 14.20 4.63
CA PRO A 199 15.18 14.23 5.20
C PRO A 199 15.41 13.08 6.18
N MET A 200 16.54 12.40 6.06
CA MET A 200 16.95 11.26 6.91
C MET A 200 18.46 11.35 7.17
N SER A 201 18.92 10.74 8.28
CA SER A 201 20.34 10.48 8.45
C SER A 201 20.85 9.43 7.47
N GLU A 202 22.13 9.46 7.11
CA GLU A 202 22.73 8.43 6.24
C GLU A 202 22.59 7.02 6.84
N THR A 203 22.69 6.91 8.17
CA THR A 203 22.52 5.64 8.90
C THR A 203 21.08 5.11 8.77
N ALA A 204 20.07 5.96 9.00
CA ALA A 204 18.67 5.55 8.83
C ALA A 204 18.35 5.21 7.38
N TRP A 205 18.88 5.97 6.43
CA TRP A 205 18.72 5.71 5.00
C TRP A 205 19.29 4.35 4.59
N ALA A 206 20.50 4.02 4.99
CA ALA A 206 21.11 2.72 4.71
C ALA A 206 20.27 1.56 5.29
N LYS A 207 19.81 1.70 6.55
CA LYS A 207 18.95 0.68 7.19
C LYS A 207 17.60 0.53 6.49
N ALA A 208 16.99 1.64 6.05
CA ALA A 208 15.74 1.61 5.30
C ALA A 208 15.89 0.83 3.99
N GLN A 209 16.98 1.07 3.24
CA GLN A 209 17.28 0.34 2.03
C GLN A 209 17.53 -1.16 2.28
N ASP A 210 18.26 -1.52 3.34
CA ASP A 210 18.54 -2.91 3.69
C ASP A 210 17.25 -3.68 4.06
N ILE A 211 16.37 -3.05 4.85
CA ILE A 211 15.07 -3.63 5.20
C ILE A 211 14.22 -3.82 3.93
N ALA A 212 14.12 -2.77 3.10
CA ALA A 212 13.31 -2.82 1.89
C ALA A 212 13.86 -3.85 0.87
N ARG A 213 15.17 -3.93 0.70
CA ARG A 213 15.82 -4.95 -0.15
C ARG A 213 15.51 -6.35 0.37
N THR A 214 15.72 -6.59 1.65
CA THR A 214 15.53 -7.91 2.26
C THR A 214 14.11 -8.44 2.09
N ILE A 215 13.09 -7.61 2.38
CA ILE A 215 11.70 -8.05 2.24
C ILE A 215 11.31 -8.23 0.77
N THR A 216 11.69 -7.33 -0.13
CA THR A 216 11.31 -7.41 -1.55
C THR A 216 12.05 -8.51 -2.29
N ASP A 217 13.31 -8.79 -1.94
CA ASP A 217 14.06 -9.94 -2.48
C ASP A 217 13.39 -11.26 -2.12
N ASN A 218 12.90 -11.41 -0.89
CA ASN A 218 12.16 -12.59 -0.47
C ASN A 218 10.80 -12.73 -1.17
N LEU A 219 10.07 -11.63 -1.36
CA LEU A 219 8.80 -11.64 -2.09
C LEU A 219 8.97 -12.03 -3.55
N GLY A 220 10.09 -11.69 -4.15
CA GLY A 220 10.47 -12.07 -5.50
C GLY A 220 9.79 -11.26 -6.61
N GLY A 221 10.06 -11.66 -7.86
CA GLY A 221 9.52 -11.01 -9.06
C GLY A 221 10.12 -9.65 -9.37
N PHE A 222 9.62 -9.01 -10.43
CA PHE A 222 9.97 -7.66 -10.84
C PHE A 222 8.76 -6.74 -10.74
N GLY A 223 9.01 -5.49 -10.38
CA GLY A 223 7.98 -4.48 -10.19
C GLY A 223 8.37 -3.49 -9.11
N LEU A 224 7.47 -2.60 -8.80
CA LEU A 224 7.61 -1.63 -7.73
C LEU A 224 6.92 -2.14 -6.46
N PHE A 225 7.56 -1.87 -5.33
CA PHE A 225 7.04 -2.15 -3.99
C PHE A 225 7.04 -0.86 -3.18
N GLY A 226 5.93 -0.56 -2.51
CA GLY A 226 5.87 0.48 -1.49
C GLY A 226 6.18 -0.15 -0.12
N VAL A 227 7.36 0.13 0.44
CA VAL A 227 7.75 -0.39 1.76
C VAL A 227 7.57 0.72 2.80
N GLU A 228 6.64 0.52 3.74
CA GLU A 228 6.37 1.46 4.82
C GLU A 228 7.25 1.19 6.03
N LEU A 229 7.90 2.24 6.54
CA LEU A 229 8.89 2.16 7.59
C LEU A 229 8.67 3.26 8.63
N PHE A 230 8.79 2.93 9.91
CA PHE A 230 8.88 3.90 10.99
C PHE A 230 10.33 4.27 11.25
N VAL A 231 10.59 5.54 11.51
CA VAL A 231 11.93 6.06 11.75
C VAL A 231 11.97 6.88 13.03
N LYS A 232 12.97 6.61 13.89
CA LYS A 232 13.28 7.41 15.07
C LYS A 232 14.79 7.57 15.20
N GLY A 233 15.31 8.77 14.99
CA GLY A 233 16.73 8.99 14.87
C GLY A 233 17.34 8.07 13.80
N ASP A 234 18.29 7.22 14.20
CA ASP A 234 18.91 6.21 13.33
C ASP A 234 18.23 4.84 13.36
N ALA A 235 17.17 4.66 14.13
CA ALA A 235 16.44 3.40 14.20
C ALA A 235 15.33 3.37 13.15
N VAL A 236 15.18 2.20 12.50
CA VAL A 236 14.19 1.97 11.44
C VAL A 236 13.48 0.65 11.69
N TRP A 237 12.15 0.64 11.59
CA TRP A 237 11.33 -0.55 11.73
C TRP A 237 10.45 -0.76 10.51
N PHE A 238 10.32 -2.01 10.10
CA PHE A 238 9.37 -2.43 9.07
C PHE A 238 7.94 -2.33 9.61
N SER A 239 7.08 -1.68 8.85
CA SER A 239 5.64 -1.58 9.10
C SER A 239 4.84 -2.48 8.18
N GLU A 240 4.86 -2.18 6.88
CA GLU A 240 4.05 -2.88 5.87
C GLU A 240 4.77 -2.85 4.50
N VAL A 241 4.32 -3.70 3.55
CA VAL A 241 4.77 -3.64 2.15
C VAL A 241 3.60 -3.90 1.21
N SER A 242 3.49 -3.08 0.18
CA SER A 242 2.57 -3.23 -0.94
C SER A 242 3.34 -3.63 -2.20
N PRO A 243 3.00 -4.73 -2.89
CA PRO A 243 3.72 -5.21 -4.07
C PRO A 243 3.19 -4.54 -5.35
N ARG A 244 3.06 -3.23 -5.34
CA ARG A 244 2.45 -2.40 -6.38
C ARG A 244 2.78 -0.92 -6.15
N PRO A 245 2.49 -0.01 -7.12
CA PRO A 245 2.51 1.43 -6.87
C PRO A 245 1.71 1.80 -5.62
N HIS A 246 2.20 2.77 -4.87
CA HIS A 246 1.67 3.18 -3.57
C HIS A 246 1.09 4.59 -3.64
N ASP A 247 -0.04 4.84 -3.01
CA ASP A 247 -0.70 6.15 -3.09
C ASP A 247 0.13 7.30 -2.49
N THR A 248 1.02 7.04 -1.54
CA THR A 248 2.01 8.05 -1.10
C THR A 248 3.01 8.40 -2.21
N GLY A 249 3.26 7.49 -3.14
CA GLY A 249 4.14 7.67 -4.29
C GLY A 249 3.55 8.55 -5.42
N LEU A 250 2.31 9.01 -5.30
CA LEU A 250 1.72 9.98 -6.25
C LEU A 250 2.56 11.25 -6.40
N VAL A 251 3.34 11.62 -5.40
CA VAL A 251 4.31 12.74 -5.48
C VAL A 251 5.33 12.53 -6.61
N THR A 252 5.64 11.30 -6.98
CA THR A 252 6.57 10.98 -8.08
C THR A 252 6.10 11.44 -9.46
N LEU A 253 4.82 11.78 -9.60
CA LEU A 253 4.28 12.35 -10.83
C LEU A 253 4.84 13.75 -11.16
N ILE A 254 5.47 14.41 -10.18
CA ILE A 254 6.07 15.74 -10.36
C ILE A 254 7.50 15.83 -9.83
N SER A 255 7.90 14.96 -8.89
CA SER A 255 9.20 15.03 -8.21
C SER A 255 10.35 14.38 -9.00
N GLN A 256 10.08 13.51 -9.96
CA GLN A 256 11.10 12.74 -10.68
C GLN A 256 10.73 12.49 -12.15
N GLU A 257 11.76 12.15 -12.95
CA GLU A 257 11.60 11.92 -14.39
C GLU A 257 10.69 10.73 -14.70
N LEU A 258 10.87 9.62 -13.99
CA LEU A 258 10.07 8.42 -14.10
C LEU A 258 9.19 8.29 -12.85
N SER A 259 7.89 8.51 -13.00
CA SER A 259 6.95 8.28 -11.90
C SER A 259 7.01 6.82 -11.42
N GLU A 260 6.50 6.55 -10.23
CA GLU A 260 6.38 5.19 -9.70
C GLU A 260 5.69 4.24 -10.69
N PHE A 261 4.66 4.73 -11.40
CA PHE A 261 3.96 3.96 -12.42
C PHE A 261 4.83 3.66 -13.64
N ALA A 262 5.64 4.62 -14.09
CA ALA A 262 6.60 4.42 -15.18
C ALA A 262 7.72 3.46 -14.78
N LEU A 263 8.21 3.56 -13.55
CA LEU A 263 9.19 2.62 -12.98
C LEU A 263 8.63 1.21 -12.90
N HIS A 264 7.39 1.07 -12.40
CA HIS A 264 6.70 -0.21 -12.35
C HIS A 264 6.54 -0.82 -13.74
N ALA A 265 6.05 -0.05 -14.71
CA ALA A 265 5.89 -0.49 -16.09
C ALA A 265 7.24 -0.92 -16.72
N ARG A 266 8.32 -0.16 -16.52
CA ARG A 266 9.65 -0.55 -17.00
C ARG A 266 10.15 -1.84 -16.37
N ALA A 267 9.98 -1.98 -15.06
CA ALA A 267 10.40 -3.18 -14.33
C ALA A 267 9.70 -4.45 -14.83
N ILE A 268 8.37 -4.42 -14.96
CA ILE A 268 7.59 -5.59 -15.39
C ILE A 268 7.78 -5.94 -16.85
N LEU A 269 8.14 -4.97 -17.69
CA LEU A 269 8.43 -5.19 -19.12
C LEU A 269 9.92 -5.51 -19.38
N GLY A 270 10.76 -5.61 -18.35
CA GLY A 270 12.19 -5.86 -18.49
C GLY A 270 12.95 -4.71 -19.17
N LEU A 271 12.39 -3.50 -19.18
CA LEU A 271 13.05 -2.32 -19.73
C LEU A 271 14.11 -1.79 -18.74
N PRO A 272 15.18 -1.14 -19.24
CA PRO A 272 16.25 -0.65 -18.36
C PRO A 272 15.79 0.51 -17.47
N ILE A 273 16.30 0.52 -16.25
CA ILE A 273 16.14 1.61 -15.27
C ILE A 273 17.56 2.05 -14.85
N PRO A 274 18.23 2.90 -15.64
CA PRO A 274 19.63 3.25 -15.39
C PRO A 274 19.79 4.17 -14.17
N GLU A 275 18.91 5.12 -14.00
CA GLU A 275 18.93 6.11 -12.93
C GLU A 275 17.52 6.62 -12.66
N ILE A 276 17.23 6.92 -11.41
CA ILE A 276 16.01 7.62 -11.01
C ILE A 276 16.42 9.07 -10.69
N ARG A 277 16.05 9.99 -11.59
CA ARG A 277 16.41 11.42 -11.47
C ARG A 277 15.32 12.19 -10.79
N ASP A 278 15.70 12.88 -9.71
CA ASP A 278 14.81 13.78 -8.99
C ASP A 278 14.91 15.21 -9.52
N TYR A 279 13.79 15.91 -9.47
CA TYR A 279 13.70 17.33 -9.84
C TYR A 279 13.79 18.28 -8.65
N GLY A 280 13.88 17.75 -7.43
CA GLY A 280 13.96 18.49 -6.18
C GLY A 280 12.71 18.35 -5.31
N PRO A 281 12.66 19.12 -4.20
CA PRO A 281 11.58 19.01 -3.23
C PRO A 281 10.21 19.20 -3.85
N SER A 282 9.32 18.28 -3.55
CA SER A 282 7.98 18.23 -4.13
C SER A 282 6.97 17.70 -3.11
N ALA A 283 5.71 18.03 -3.28
CA ALA A 283 4.63 17.58 -2.43
C ALA A 283 3.40 17.15 -3.22
N SER A 284 2.57 16.31 -2.62
CA SER A 284 1.27 15.94 -3.16
C SER A 284 0.20 15.95 -2.06
N VAL A 285 -1.02 16.31 -2.43
CA VAL A 285 -2.18 16.35 -1.54
C VAL A 285 -3.36 15.66 -2.20
N ALA A 286 -3.95 14.70 -1.49
CA ALA A 286 -5.14 13.99 -1.97
C ALA A 286 -6.38 14.91 -1.90
N ILE A 287 -7.11 14.99 -3.00
CA ILE A 287 -8.38 15.72 -3.06
C ILE A 287 -9.53 14.73 -2.84
N LEU A 288 -10.32 14.98 -1.79
CA LEU A 288 -11.44 14.14 -1.42
C LEU A 288 -12.76 14.83 -1.79
N ALA A 289 -13.64 14.07 -2.45
CA ALA A 289 -15.03 14.41 -2.60
C ALA A 289 -15.86 13.66 -1.54
N LYS A 290 -16.85 14.37 -0.93
CA LYS A 290 -17.79 13.79 0.03
C LYS A 290 -19.21 13.99 -0.46
N GLY A 291 -20.03 12.96 -0.31
CA GLY A 291 -21.43 12.99 -0.73
C GLY A 291 -21.79 11.84 -1.67
N THR A 292 -22.78 12.04 -2.52
CA THR A 292 -23.30 11.05 -3.44
C THR A 292 -23.56 11.69 -4.80
N GLY A 293 -22.92 11.24 -5.86
CA GLY A 293 -23.09 11.77 -7.21
C GLY A 293 -21.82 11.73 -8.07
N VAL A 294 -21.90 12.36 -9.22
CA VAL A 294 -20.75 12.55 -10.12
C VAL A 294 -19.88 13.68 -9.52
N PRO A 295 -18.54 13.47 -9.40
CA PRO A 295 -17.69 14.52 -8.84
C PRO A 295 -17.57 15.69 -9.84
N GLU A 296 -17.75 16.90 -9.32
CA GLU A 296 -17.51 18.15 -10.03
C GLU A 296 -16.30 18.87 -9.45
N PHE A 297 -15.52 19.53 -10.31
CA PHE A 297 -14.29 20.20 -9.92
C PHE A 297 -14.40 21.70 -10.24
N SER A 298 -14.13 22.54 -9.23
CA SER A 298 -13.99 23.98 -9.37
C SER A 298 -12.58 24.43 -8.93
N GLY A 299 -12.18 25.66 -9.32
CA GLY A 299 -10.86 26.20 -8.94
C GLY A 299 -9.67 25.56 -9.68
N VAL A 300 -9.91 24.80 -10.77
CA VAL A 300 -8.85 24.10 -11.52
C VAL A 300 -7.93 25.11 -12.23
N ALA A 301 -8.50 26.18 -12.81
CA ALA A 301 -7.74 27.20 -13.49
C ALA A 301 -6.82 27.97 -12.53
N GLU A 302 -7.35 28.32 -11.37
CA GLU A 302 -6.64 29.01 -10.29
C GLU A 302 -5.48 28.15 -9.76
N ALA A 303 -5.74 26.88 -9.49
CA ALA A 303 -4.72 25.96 -9.03
C ALA A 303 -3.58 25.76 -10.04
N LEU A 304 -3.89 25.76 -11.33
CA LEU A 304 -2.89 25.61 -12.41
C LEU A 304 -2.22 26.93 -12.81
N ALA A 305 -2.64 28.07 -12.26
CA ALA A 305 -1.98 29.36 -12.48
C ALA A 305 -0.63 29.45 -11.73
N GLU A 306 -0.44 28.69 -10.67
CA GLU A 306 0.80 28.66 -9.91
C GLU A 306 1.87 27.84 -10.63
N THR A 307 3.05 28.42 -10.81
CA THR A 307 4.19 27.73 -11.46
C THR A 307 4.64 26.54 -10.62
N GLY A 308 4.90 25.41 -11.27
CA GLY A 308 5.37 24.20 -10.60
C GLY A 308 4.26 23.36 -10.00
N THR A 309 2.98 23.66 -10.28
CA THR A 309 1.85 22.86 -9.86
C THR A 309 1.29 21.97 -10.97
N ALA A 310 0.65 20.90 -10.60
CA ALA A 310 -0.10 20.02 -11.49
C ALA A 310 -1.28 19.38 -10.76
N LEU A 311 -2.28 18.95 -11.53
CA LEU A 311 -3.42 18.19 -11.03
C LEU A 311 -3.53 16.87 -11.80
N ARG A 312 -3.98 15.81 -11.10
CA ARG A 312 -4.42 14.56 -11.70
C ARG A 312 -5.83 14.27 -11.22
N LEU A 313 -6.80 14.44 -12.10
CA LEU A 313 -8.18 14.05 -11.87
C LEU A 313 -8.31 12.57 -12.19
N PHE A 314 -8.80 11.77 -11.24
CA PHE A 314 -8.78 10.31 -11.39
C PHE A 314 -9.88 9.76 -12.32
N GLY A 315 -10.84 10.60 -12.72
CA GLY A 315 -11.90 10.16 -13.63
C GLY A 315 -12.87 9.16 -13.01
N LYS A 316 -13.02 9.13 -11.68
CA LYS A 316 -13.98 8.26 -11.01
C LYS A 316 -15.42 8.65 -11.41
N PRO A 317 -16.23 7.70 -11.92
CA PRO A 317 -17.55 8.04 -12.47
C PRO A 317 -18.56 8.45 -11.42
N TYR A 318 -18.34 8.04 -10.16
CA TYR A 318 -19.31 8.27 -9.08
C TYR A 318 -18.64 8.29 -7.71
N VAL A 319 -19.16 9.11 -6.82
CA VAL A 319 -18.79 9.20 -5.41
C VAL A 319 -19.96 8.74 -4.55
N GLU A 320 -19.67 7.93 -3.56
CA GLU A 320 -20.56 7.56 -2.47
C GLU A 320 -19.78 7.61 -1.17
N GLY A 321 -20.22 8.41 -0.20
CA GLY A 321 -19.52 8.69 1.03
C GLY A 321 -18.31 9.59 0.83
N SER A 322 -17.12 9.13 1.14
CA SER A 322 -15.85 9.86 0.94
C SER A 322 -14.93 9.08 0.00
N ARG A 323 -14.47 9.73 -1.08
CA ARG A 323 -13.53 9.12 -2.05
C ARG A 323 -12.46 10.12 -2.46
N ARG A 324 -11.21 9.63 -2.61
CA ARG A 324 -10.15 10.38 -3.28
C ARG A 324 -10.48 10.47 -4.77
N VAL A 325 -10.60 11.66 -5.31
CA VAL A 325 -11.02 11.92 -6.70
C VAL A 325 -9.93 12.57 -7.54
N ALA A 326 -8.92 13.13 -6.89
CA ALA A 326 -7.79 13.75 -7.55
C ALA A 326 -6.59 13.84 -6.62
N VAL A 327 -5.44 14.25 -7.15
CA VAL A 327 -4.26 14.68 -6.40
C VAL A 327 -3.77 16.02 -6.96
N ALA A 328 -3.48 16.95 -6.07
CA ALA A 328 -2.74 18.17 -6.37
C ALA A 328 -1.24 17.93 -6.10
N LEU A 329 -0.39 18.47 -6.95
CA LEU A 329 1.05 18.26 -6.96
C LEU A 329 1.75 19.62 -7.04
N ALA A 330 2.86 19.77 -6.30
CA ALA A 330 3.69 20.97 -6.35
C ALA A 330 5.18 20.63 -6.23
N ARG A 331 6.06 21.45 -6.84
CA ARG A 331 7.52 21.42 -6.72
C ARG A 331 8.11 22.82 -6.75
#